data_caab556100456e759406caba22ad2787
#
_entry.id   caab556100456e759406caba22ad2787
#
_cell.length_a   1.000
_cell.length_b   1.000
_cell.length_c   1.000
_cell.angle_alpha   90.00
_cell.angle_beta   90.00
_cell.angle_gamma   90.00
#
_symmetry.space_group_name_H-M   'P 1'
#
loop_
_entity.id
_entity.type
_entity.pdbx_description
1 polymer ?
#
loop_
_entity_poly.entity_id
_entity_poly.type
_entity_poly.pdbx_seq_one_letter_code
_entity_poly.pdbx_strand_id
1 'polypeptide(L)'
;GEGFGAYEAAAQVIPCTFKGEPCNFVSQMYVNNTPPLAGGREIWGYPMKFGQATLKVSGDTLTGNLHYAGEHVAMGTMVYKHDAFRKDWSAEKEMLSRKQVTLKLIPDIDGTPAIAQLVGVKFEDVVIKGAWTGRARLQLTPSVNCPMADLPVISASAGLHIVTDMTLPYGHVLHDYLVK
;
A
#
# COMPACT_ATOMS: atom_id res chain seq x y z
N GLY A 1 -8.32 -9.22 -8.10
CA GLY A 1 -8.31 -10.29 -7.10
C GLY A 1 -9.65 -11.00 -7.07
N GLU A 2 -9.66 -12.25 -6.68
CA GLU A 2 -10.92 -12.97 -6.46
C GLU A 2 -11.75 -12.24 -5.40
N GLY A 3 -13.03 -12.04 -5.67
CA GLY A 3 -13.98 -11.32 -4.81
C GLY A 3 -14.03 -9.81 -4.98
N PHE A 4 -12.93 -9.16 -5.38
CA PHE A 4 -12.88 -7.68 -5.54
C PHE A 4 -12.75 -7.21 -7.00
N GLY A 5 -12.52 -8.15 -7.93
CA GLY A 5 -12.24 -7.80 -9.33
C GLY A 5 -10.87 -7.14 -9.53
N ALA A 6 -10.70 -6.49 -10.67
CA ALA A 6 -9.49 -5.73 -10.97
C ALA A 6 -9.58 -4.32 -10.39
N TYR A 7 -8.49 -3.86 -9.80
CA TYR A 7 -8.36 -2.48 -9.31
C TYR A 7 -6.88 -2.07 -9.27
N GLU A 8 -6.68 -0.78 -9.23
CA GLU A 8 -5.37 -0.17 -8.99
C GLU A 8 -5.39 0.57 -7.66
N ALA A 9 -4.25 0.56 -6.99
CA ALA A 9 -4.07 1.21 -5.70
C ALA A 9 -2.74 1.93 -5.62
N ALA A 10 -2.71 3.01 -4.85
CA ALA A 10 -1.50 3.68 -4.42
C ALA A 10 -1.51 3.77 -2.89
N ALA A 11 -0.39 3.46 -2.26
CA ALA A 11 -0.27 3.48 -0.81
C ALA A 11 1.05 4.10 -0.37
N GLN A 12 1.02 4.75 0.79
CA GLN A 12 2.20 5.14 1.53
C GLN A 12 2.38 4.17 2.70
N VAL A 13 3.54 3.51 2.71
CA VAL A 13 3.86 2.47 3.69
C VAL A 13 5.12 2.86 4.44
N ILE A 14 5.05 2.86 5.75
CA ILE A 14 6.14 3.31 6.64
C ILE A 14 6.72 2.09 7.37
N PRO A 15 7.99 1.71 7.11
CA PRO A 15 8.66 0.70 7.91
C PRO A 15 8.73 1.13 9.39
N CYS A 16 8.34 0.25 10.28
CA CYS A 16 8.31 0.51 11.72
C CYS A 16 8.54 -0.78 12.51
N THR A 17 8.45 -0.70 13.83
CA THR A 17 8.46 -1.85 14.73
C THR A 17 7.24 -1.83 15.64
N PHE A 18 6.69 -2.98 15.92
CA PHE A 18 5.66 -3.16 16.93
C PHE A 18 6.10 -4.24 17.93
N LYS A 19 6.22 -3.86 19.21
CA LYS A 19 6.74 -4.74 20.29
C LYS A 19 8.09 -5.40 19.92
N GLY A 20 8.97 -4.65 19.25
CA GLY A 20 10.30 -5.11 18.82
C GLY A 20 10.32 -5.88 17.49
N GLU A 21 9.18 -6.24 16.92
CA GLU A 21 9.10 -6.92 15.62
C GLU A 21 9.01 -5.93 14.47
N PRO A 22 9.82 -6.09 13.39
CA PRO A 22 9.72 -5.27 12.19
C PRO A 22 8.35 -5.45 11.49
N CYS A 23 7.74 -4.35 11.12
CA CYS A 23 6.46 -4.31 10.40
C CYS A 23 6.38 -3.11 9.45
N ASN A 24 5.31 -3.02 8.70
CA ASN A 24 5.02 -1.96 7.76
C ASN A 24 3.68 -1.32 8.12
N PHE A 25 3.68 -0.06 8.55
CA PHE A 25 2.46 0.68 8.80
C PHE A 25 1.92 1.28 7.51
N VAL A 26 0.68 0.97 7.16
CA VAL A 26 -0.01 1.55 6.01
C VAL A 26 -0.66 2.86 6.45
N SER A 27 0.00 3.98 6.17
CA SER A 27 -0.45 5.31 6.62
C SER A 27 -1.56 5.88 5.75
N GLN A 28 -1.52 5.63 4.44
CA GLN A 28 -2.51 6.09 3.48
C GLN A 28 -2.64 5.07 2.34
N MET A 29 -3.85 4.94 1.80
CA MET A 29 -4.11 4.09 0.64
C MET A 29 -5.28 4.65 -0.18
N TYR A 30 -5.13 4.62 -1.49
CA TYR A 30 -6.12 5.09 -2.45
C TYR A 30 -6.38 3.99 -3.46
N VAL A 31 -7.66 3.75 -3.78
CA VAL A 31 -8.09 2.70 -4.72
C VAL A 31 -9.10 3.26 -5.70
N ASN A 32 -9.12 2.73 -6.92
CA ASN A 32 -10.02 3.18 -7.98
C ASN A 32 -11.28 2.31 -8.14
N ASN A 33 -11.57 1.45 -7.14
CA ASN A 33 -12.76 0.59 -7.17
C ASN A 33 -13.41 0.48 -5.78
N THR A 34 -14.73 0.38 -5.73
CA THR A 34 -15.51 0.41 -4.49
C THR A 34 -15.51 -0.89 -3.69
N PRO A 35 -15.59 -2.10 -4.27
CA PRO A 35 -15.50 -3.33 -3.49
C PRO A 35 -14.24 -3.46 -2.62
N PRO A 36 -13.00 -3.24 -3.14
CA PRO A 36 -11.82 -3.25 -2.30
C PRO A 36 -11.80 -2.11 -1.29
N LEU A 37 -12.39 -0.94 -1.62
CA LEU A 37 -12.50 0.17 -0.68
C LEU A 37 -13.30 -0.24 0.57
N ALA A 38 -14.52 -0.78 0.38
CA ALA A 38 -15.38 -1.17 1.48
C ALA A 38 -14.76 -2.31 2.29
N GLY A 39 -14.44 -3.44 1.65
CA GLY A 39 -13.86 -4.60 2.32
C GLY A 39 -12.53 -4.28 3.00
N GLY A 40 -11.66 -3.51 2.34
CA GLY A 40 -10.36 -3.11 2.89
C GLY A 40 -10.49 -2.31 4.18
N ARG A 41 -11.41 -1.36 4.25
CA ARG A 41 -11.68 -0.57 5.45
C ARG A 41 -12.37 -1.36 6.54
N GLU A 42 -13.44 -2.08 6.20
CA GLU A 42 -14.32 -2.72 7.17
C GLU A 42 -13.71 -4.01 7.76
N ILE A 43 -12.94 -4.77 6.97
CA ILE A 43 -12.34 -6.02 7.44
C ILE A 43 -10.94 -5.78 8.00
N TRP A 44 -10.03 -5.23 7.20
CA TRP A 44 -8.61 -5.13 7.55
C TRP A 44 -8.19 -3.78 8.14
N GLY A 45 -9.06 -2.77 8.10
CA GLY A 45 -8.73 -1.43 8.60
C GLY A 45 -7.75 -0.66 7.72
N TYR A 46 -7.58 -1.01 6.45
CA TYR A 46 -6.78 -0.20 5.54
C TYR A 46 -7.35 1.22 5.42
N PRO A 47 -6.52 2.28 5.47
CA PRO A 47 -7.00 3.68 5.39
C PRO A 47 -7.37 4.07 3.95
N MET A 48 -8.21 3.26 3.32
CA MET A 48 -8.58 3.41 1.92
C MET A 48 -9.50 4.59 1.68
N LYS A 49 -9.17 5.38 0.66
CA LYS A 49 -10.00 6.42 0.07
C LYS A 49 -10.21 6.12 -1.41
N PHE A 50 -11.31 6.58 -1.98
CA PHE A 50 -11.54 6.46 -3.42
C PHE A 50 -10.70 7.50 -4.15
N GLY A 51 -9.80 7.04 -5.04
CA GLY A 51 -8.92 7.88 -5.83
C GLY A 51 -8.56 7.23 -7.15
N GLN A 52 -8.09 8.01 -8.10
CA GLN A 52 -7.70 7.53 -9.43
C GLN A 52 -6.21 7.15 -9.40
N ALA A 53 -5.92 5.97 -8.88
CA ALA A 53 -4.61 5.34 -9.03
C ALA A 53 -4.50 4.72 -10.41
N THR A 54 -3.35 4.88 -11.09
CA THR A 54 -3.05 4.22 -12.36
C THR A 54 -1.59 3.78 -12.42
N LEU A 55 -1.34 2.65 -13.08
CA LEU A 55 0.01 2.15 -13.36
C LEU A 55 0.10 1.78 -14.84
N LYS A 56 0.91 2.52 -15.61
CA LYS A 56 0.99 2.38 -17.06
C LYS A 56 2.43 2.37 -17.55
N VAL A 57 2.65 1.65 -18.66
CA VAL A 57 3.91 1.68 -19.40
C VAL A 57 3.76 2.65 -20.57
N SER A 58 4.73 3.55 -20.70
CA SER A 58 4.85 4.46 -21.84
C SER A 58 6.30 4.44 -22.33
N GLY A 59 6.51 3.92 -23.54
CA GLY A 59 7.85 3.67 -24.03
C GLY A 59 8.60 2.69 -23.12
N ASP A 60 9.72 3.12 -22.58
CA ASP A 60 10.58 2.36 -21.66
C ASP A 60 10.36 2.74 -20.18
N THR A 61 9.29 3.46 -19.88
CA THR A 61 9.01 4.00 -18.54
C THR A 61 7.72 3.40 -17.97
N LEU A 62 7.81 2.86 -16.76
CA LEU A 62 6.66 2.52 -15.92
C LEU A 62 6.30 3.74 -15.08
N THR A 63 5.06 4.21 -15.22
CA THR A 63 4.56 5.40 -14.55
C THR A 63 3.35 5.06 -13.69
N GLY A 64 3.44 5.35 -12.39
CA GLY A 64 2.33 5.35 -11.46
C GLY A 64 1.85 6.77 -11.23
N ASN A 65 0.55 7.01 -11.28
CA ASN A 65 -0.07 8.28 -10.95
C ASN A 65 -1.18 8.10 -9.93
N LEU A 66 -1.36 9.10 -9.09
CA LEU A 66 -2.48 9.21 -8.18
C LEU A 66 -3.13 10.58 -8.32
N HIS A 67 -4.42 10.60 -8.68
CA HIS A 67 -5.26 11.78 -8.57
C HIS A 67 -6.28 11.56 -7.45
N TYR A 68 -6.44 12.57 -6.61
CA TYR A 68 -7.39 12.57 -5.51
C TYR A 68 -8.02 13.95 -5.35
N ALA A 69 -9.34 14.00 -5.19
CA ALA A 69 -10.12 15.25 -5.08
C ALA A 69 -9.86 16.25 -6.23
N GLY A 70 -9.63 15.75 -7.45
CA GLY A 70 -9.36 16.58 -8.64
C GLY A 70 -7.90 16.99 -8.80
N GLU A 71 -7.03 16.70 -7.85
CA GLU A 71 -5.61 17.07 -7.86
C GLU A 71 -4.70 15.90 -8.21
N HIS A 72 -3.59 16.15 -8.90
CA HIS A 72 -2.52 15.18 -9.11
C HIS A 72 -1.59 15.23 -7.90
N VAL A 73 -1.75 14.27 -6.99
CA VAL A 73 -1.10 14.29 -5.66
C VAL A 73 0.18 13.46 -5.57
N ALA A 74 0.35 12.48 -6.46
CA ALA A 74 1.58 11.68 -6.50
C ALA A 74 1.89 11.16 -7.90
N MET A 75 3.17 11.13 -8.27
CA MET A 75 3.69 10.50 -9.47
C MET A 75 4.98 9.74 -9.15
N GLY A 76 5.01 8.46 -9.49
CA GLY A 76 6.22 7.64 -9.46
C GLY A 76 6.59 7.18 -10.86
N THR A 77 7.86 7.23 -11.21
CA THR A 77 8.37 6.72 -12.48
C THR A 77 9.58 5.84 -12.28
N MET A 78 9.70 4.78 -13.05
CA MET A 78 10.91 3.96 -13.12
C MET A 78 11.16 3.46 -14.54
N VAL A 79 12.41 3.14 -14.85
CA VAL A 79 12.76 2.48 -16.11
C VAL A 79 12.11 1.11 -16.13
N TYR A 80 11.36 0.82 -17.18
CA TYR A 80 10.55 -0.40 -17.29
C TYR A 80 11.40 -1.60 -17.69
N LYS A 81 11.40 -2.63 -16.83
CA LYS A 81 12.09 -3.92 -17.06
C LYS A 81 13.55 -3.80 -17.50
N HIS A 82 14.25 -2.76 -17.03
CA HIS A 82 15.63 -2.50 -17.43
C HIS A 82 16.58 -3.58 -16.91
N ASP A 83 16.58 -3.80 -15.60
CA ASP A 83 17.38 -4.84 -14.96
C ASP A 83 16.49 -5.93 -14.41
N ALA A 84 16.55 -7.12 -15.00
CA ALA A 84 15.91 -8.30 -14.44
C ALA A 84 16.58 -8.65 -13.11
N PHE A 85 15.77 -8.77 -12.07
CA PHE A 85 16.26 -9.20 -10.78
C PHE A 85 16.79 -10.63 -10.85
N ARG A 86 17.73 -10.93 -9.99
CA ARG A 86 18.39 -12.24 -9.85
C ARG A 86 17.40 -13.39 -9.85
N LYS A 87 17.88 -14.60 -10.12
CA LYS A 87 17.08 -15.83 -10.03
C LYS A 87 16.61 -16.15 -8.59
N ASP A 88 17.25 -15.57 -7.56
CA ASP A 88 16.86 -15.69 -6.17
C ASP A 88 16.11 -14.42 -5.74
N TRP A 89 14.81 -14.56 -5.44
CA TRP A 89 13.91 -13.51 -4.98
C TRP A 89 13.57 -13.62 -3.50
N SER A 90 14.45 -14.21 -2.70
CA SER A 90 14.23 -14.43 -1.26
C SER A 90 14.00 -13.12 -0.50
N ALA A 91 14.76 -12.07 -0.81
CA ALA A 91 14.63 -10.76 -0.19
C ALA A 91 13.32 -10.06 -0.54
N GLU A 92 12.89 -10.15 -1.80
CA GLU A 92 11.62 -9.60 -2.27
C GLU A 92 10.43 -10.35 -1.67
N LYS A 93 10.54 -11.67 -1.56
CA LYS A 93 9.53 -12.50 -0.90
C LYS A 93 9.44 -12.17 0.60
N GLU A 94 10.56 -11.99 1.28
CA GLU A 94 10.60 -11.56 2.69
C GLU A 94 9.96 -10.18 2.84
N MET A 95 10.31 -9.22 1.97
CA MET A 95 9.72 -7.87 1.98
C MET A 95 8.21 -7.90 1.81
N LEU A 96 7.68 -8.67 0.82
CA LEU A 96 6.25 -8.81 0.57
C LEU A 96 5.53 -9.53 1.73
N SER A 97 6.21 -10.48 2.37
CA SER A 97 5.68 -11.24 3.51
C SER A 97 5.82 -10.53 4.85
N ARG A 98 6.40 -9.30 4.88
CA ARG A 98 6.50 -8.53 6.13
C ARG A 98 5.12 -8.13 6.61
N LYS A 99 4.87 -8.27 7.92
CA LYS A 99 3.61 -7.91 8.56
C LYS A 99 3.21 -6.48 8.21
N GLN A 100 2.04 -6.30 7.65
CA GLN A 100 1.41 -4.99 7.51
C GLN A 100 0.59 -4.68 8.76
N VAL A 101 0.62 -3.44 9.17
CA VAL A 101 -0.13 -2.94 10.33
C VAL A 101 -1.02 -1.80 9.88
N THR A 102 -2.27 -1.84 10.28
CA THR A 102 -3.30 -0.85 9.97
C THR A 102 -4.00 -0.40 11.24
N LEU A 103 -4.52 0.82 11.23
CA LEU A 103 -5.41 1.30 12.28
C LEU A 103 -6.86 1.18 11.79
N LYS A 104 -7.56 0.15 12.29
CA LYS A 104 -8.98 -0.02 12.02
C LYS A 104 -9.78 0.88 12.96
N LEU A 105 -10.30 1.96 12.41
CA LEU A 105 -11.12 2.93 13.13
C LEU A 105 -12.48 3.01 12.45
N ILE A 106 -13.51 2.52 13.12
CA ILE A 106 -14.90 2.55 12.66
C ILE A 106 -15.71 3.34 13.67
N PRO A 107 -16.33 4.46 13.26
CA PRO A 107 -17.18 5.25 14.13
C PRO A 107 -18.53 4.60 14.38
N ASP A 108 -19.12 4.86 15.52
CA ASP A 108 -20.53 4.64 15.79
C ASP A 108 -21.37 5.78 15.19
N ILE A 109 -22.69 5.69 15.31
CA ILE A 109 -23.66 6.65 14.76
C ILE A 109 -23.47 8.08 15.29
N ASP A 110 -22.93 8.22 16.49
CA ASP A 110 -22.64 9.51 17.14
C ASP A 110 -21.23 10.05 16.86
N GLY A 111 -20.45 9.32 16.04
CA GLY A 111 -19.08 9.68 15.69
C GLY A 111 -18.02 9.20 16.70
N THR A 112 -18.40 8.64 17.83
CA THR A 112 -17.45 7.98 18.73
C THR A 112 -16.92 6.69 18.14
N PRO A 113 -15.70 6.23 18.47
CA PRO A 113 -15.20 4.97 17.95
C PRO A 113 -16.00 3.76 18.45
N ALA A 114 -16.66 3.03 17.54
CA ALA A 114 -17.19 1.70 17.83
C ALA A 114 -16.09 0.62 17.76
N ILE A 115 -15.10 0.82 16.87
CA ILE A 115 -13.90 -0.02 16.76
C ILE A 115 -12.69 0.91 16.67
N ALA A 116 -11.68 0.64 17.51
CA ALA A 116 -10.37 1.30 17.42
C ALA A 116 -9.28 0.27 17.71
N GLN A 117 -8.81 -0.39 16.64
CA GLN A 117 -7.93 -1.55 16.75
C GLN A 117 -6.71 -1.42 15.85
N LEU A 118 -5.55 -1.76 16.38
CA LEU A 118 -4.37 -2.03 15.58
C LEU A 118 -4.49 -3.45 15.03
N VAL A 119 -4.53 -3.59 13.71
CA VAL A 119 -4.69 -4.87 13.02
C VAL A 119 -3.40 -5.24 12.31
N GLY A 120 -2.97 -6.48 12.48
CA GLY A 120 -1.84 -7.06 11.76
C GLY A 120 -2.31 -8.05 10.71
N VAL A 121 -1.74 -7.97 9.52
CA VAL A 121 -1.95 -8.93 8.44
C VAL A 121 -0.62 -9.25 7.77
N LYS A 122 -0.47 -10.48 7.29
CA LYS A 122 0.71 -10.93 6.57
C LYS A 122 0.26 -11.64 5.30
N PHE A 123 0.79 -11.23 4.15
CA PHE A 123 0.52 -11.95 2.90
C PHE A 123 1.07 -13.37 2.98
N GLU A 124 0.29 -14.31 2.50
CA GLU A 124 0.60 -15.74 2.43
C GLU A 124 0.71 -16.19 0.98
N ASP A 125 1.24 -17.40 0.76
CA ASP A 125 1.37 -18.04 -0.55
C ASP A 125 2.04 -17.14 -1.61
N VAL A 126 3.04 -16.35 -1.19
CA VAL A 126 3.73 -15.42 -2.08
C VAL A 126 4.55 -16.18 -3.12
N VAL A 127 4.16 -16.07 -4.39
CA VAL A 127 4.84 -16.65 -5.55
C VAL A 127 5.24 -15.53 -6.50
N ILE A 128 6.52 -15.20 -6.56
CA ILE A 128 7.06 -14.19 -7.48
C ILE A 128 7.20 -14.79 -8.86
N LYS A 129 6.57 -14.19 -9.88
CA LYS A 129 6.62 -14.57 -11.29
C LYS A 129 7.67 -13.79 -12.07
N GLY A 130 8.06 -12.63 -11.55
CA GLY A 130 9.09 -11.79 -12.12
C GLY A 130 9.34 -10.55 -11.27
N ALA A 131 10.57 -10.09 -11.25
CA ALA A 131 10.96 -8.87 -10.56
C ALA A 131 12.02 -8.12 -11.36
N TRP A 132 11.91 -6.81 -11.40
CA TRP A 132 12.82 -5.90 -12.10
C TRP A 132 13.11 -4.70 -11.22
N THR A 133 14.31 -4.17 -11.34
CA THR A 133 14.69 -2.91 -10.72
C THR A 133 15.10 -1.89 -11.78
N GLY A 134 15.05 -0.63 -11.45
CA GLY A 134 15.47 0.44 -12.34
C GLY A 134 15.55 1.78 -11.61
N ARG A 135 16.21 2.75 -12.24
CA ARG A 135 16.21 4.11 -11.71
C ARG A 135 14.79 4.62 -11.56
N ALA A 136 14.52 5.26 -10.45
CA ALA A 136 13.18 5.77 -10.15
C ALA A 136 13.20 7.24 -9.71
N ARG A 137 12.04 7.86 -9.82
CA ARG A 137 11.73 9.18 -9.28
C ARG A 137 10.36 9.13 -8.64
N LEU A 138 10.19 9.93 -7.60
CA LEU A 138 8.93 10.11 -6.89
C LEU A 138 8.70 11.61 -6.72
N GLN A 139 7.51 12.06 -7.08
CA GLN A 139 7.02 13.40 -6.84
C GLN A 139 5.73 13.31 -6.02
N LEU A 140 5.67 14.07 -4.94
CA LEU A 140 4.46 14.24 -4.13
C LEU A 140 4.08 15.70 -4.15
N THR A 141 2.79 16.00 -4.34
CA THR A 141 2.25 17.35 -4.36
C THR A 141 1.47 17.59 -3.08
N PRO A 142 1.76 18.66 -2.31
CA PRO A 142 0.98 19.00 -1.13
C PRO A 142 -0.50 19.19 -1.46
N SER A 143 -1.38 18.61 -0.65
CA SER A 143 -2.83 18.71 -0.79
C SER A 143 -3.49 18.62 0.59
N VAL A 144 -4.50 19.45 0.83
CA VAL A 144 -5.24 19.49 2.11
C VAL A 144 -5.86 18.13 2.46
N ASN A 145 -6.30 17.38 1.44
CA ASN A 145 -7.02 16.12 1.62
C ASN A 145 -6.15 14.86 1.44
N CYS A 146 -4.88 15.04 1.04
CA CYS A 146 -3.92 13.96 0.80
C CYS A 146 -2.56 14.29 1.43
N PRO A 147 -2.35 13.99 2.72
CA PRO A 147 -1.14 14.38 3.45
C PRO A 147 0.10 13.52 3.13
N MET A 148 0.17 12.87 1.95
CA MET A 148 1.36 12.10 1.55
C MET A 148 2.62 12.96 1.50
N ALA A 149 2.49 14.21 1.07
CA ALA A 149 3.60 15.15 0.94
C ALA A 149 4.05 15.77 2.28
N ASP A 150 3.33 15.55 3.38
CA ASP A 150 3.75 15.98 4.72
C ASP A 150 5.00 15.20 5.18
N LEU A 151 5.23 14.02 4.60
CA LEU A 151 6.51 13.31 4.67
C LEU A 151 7.32 13.65 3.41
N PRO A 152 8.30 14.56 3.49
CA PRO A 152 9.03 15.02 2.31
C PRO A 152 9.89 13.90 1.70
N VAL A 153 9.95 13.85 0.37
CA VAL A 153 10.84 12.95 -0.36
C VAL A 153 12.28 13.47 -0.24
N ILE A 154 13.08 12.85 0.62
CA ILE A 154 14.49 13.19 0.80
C ILE A 154 15.32 12.60 -0.35
N SER A 155 15.04 11.34 -0.71
CA SER A 155 15.70 10.66 -1.81
C SER A 155 14.79 9.57 -2.39
N ALA A 156 14.98 9.24 -3.65
CA ALA A 156 14.39 8.07 -4.28
C ALA A 156 15.52 7.13 -4.70
N SER A 157 15.52 5.92 -4.18
CA SER A 157 16.41 4.85 -4.59
C SER A 157 15.93 4.23 -5.93
N ALA A 158 16.43 3.05 -6.28
CA ALA A 158 15.87 2.30 -7.39
C ALA A 158 14.41 1.90 -7.11
N GLY A 159 13.58 1.94 -8.14
CA GLY A 159 12.24 1.37 -8.10
C GLY A 159 12.29 -0.14 -8.21
N LEU A 160 11.26 -0.79 -7.74
CA LEU A 160 11.07 -2.24 -7.82
C LEU A 160 9.71 -2.54 -8.46
N HIS A 161 9.73 -3.33 -9.54
CA HIS A 161 8.53 -3.83 -10.21
C HIS A 161 8.46 -5.34 -10.01
N ILE A 162 7.42 -5.82 -9.35
CA ILE A 162 7.21 -7.24 -9.05
C ILE A 162 5.88 -7.70 -9.63
N VAL A 163 5.88 -8.86 -10.27
CA VAL A 163 4.68 -9.61 -10.67
C VAL A 163 4.59 -10.83 -9.77
N THR A 164 3.51 -10.93 -8.99
CA THR A 164 3.37 -11.96 -7.96
C THR A 164 1.92 -12.42 -7.83
N ASP A 165 1.73 -13.68 -7.42
CA ASP A 165 0.49 -14.14 -6.78
C ASP A 165 0.71 -14.11 -5.27
N MET A 166 -0.34 -13.82 -4.53
CA MET A 166 -0.33 -13.84 -3.07
C MET A 166 -1.75 -13.90 -2.53
N THR A 167 -1.89 -14.43 -1.34
CA THR A 167 -3.15 -14.50 -0.60
C THR A 167 -3.14 -13.41 0.48
N LEU A 168 -4.23 -12.63 0.56
CA LEU A 168 -4.50 -11.73 1.67
C LEU A 168 -5.44 -12.44 2.66
N PRO A 169 -4.94 -13.02 3.75
CA PRO A 169 -5.77 -13.67 4.76
C PRO A 169 -6.51 -12.64 5.62
N TYR A 170 -7.39 -13.10 6.48
CA TYR A 170 -7.92 -12.23 7.54
C TYR A 170 -6.81 -11.77 8.48
N GLY A 171 -6.92 -10.53 8.97
CA GLY A 171 -6.01 -9.99 9.96
C GLY A 171 -6.32 -10.47 11.38
N HIS A 172 -5.45 -10.13 12.31
CA HIS A 172 -5.65 -10.34 13.74
C HIS A 172 -5.44 -9.04 14.51
N VAL A 173 -6.14 -8.88 15.61
CA VAL A 173 -6.03 -7.70 16.47
C VAL A 173 -4.72 -7.77 17.25
N LEU A 174 -3.86 -6.77 17.05
CA LEU A 174 -2.59 -6.60 17.78
C LEU A 174 -2.79 -5.83 19.09
N HIS A 175 -3.69 -4.86 19.06
CA HIS A 175 -4.08 -4.04 20.20
C HIS A 175 -5.47 -3.48 19.98
N ASP A 176 -6.26 -3.45 21.05
CA ASP A 176 -7.58 -2.81 21.06
C ASP A 176 -7.53 -1.61 22.00
N TYR A 177 -7.78 -0.41 21.46
CA TYR A 177 -7.71 0.84 22.21
C TYR A 177 -8.96 1.12 23.06
N LEU A 178 -10.05 0.36 22.85
CA LEU A 178 -11.30 0.50 23.60
C LEU A 178 -11.37 -0.46 24.80
N VAL A 179 -10.54 -1.51 24.82
CA VAL A 179 -10.44 -2.46 25.92
C VAL A 179 -9.36 -1.96 26.90
N LYS A 180 -9.74 -1.77 28.14
CA LYS A 180 -8.83 -1.39 29.25
C LYS A 180 -8.11 -2.59 29.83
#